data_f27daca92c11fef245548d55d16624e6
#
_entry.id   f27daca92c11fef245548d55d16624e6
#
_cell.length_a   1.000
_cell.length_b   1.000
_cell.length_c   1.000
_cell.angle_alpha   90.00
_cell.angle_beta   90.00
_cell.angle_gamma   90.00
#
_symmetry.space_group_name_H-M   'P 1'
#
loop_
_entity.id
_entity.type
_entity.pdbx_description
1 polymer ?
#
loop_
_entity_poly.entity_id
_entity_poly.type
_entity_poly.pdbx_seq_one_letter_code
_entity_poly.pdbx_strand_id
1 'polypeptide(L)'
;MKYDAVIIGFGKGGKTLAGKLAKTGKSVALIEKDPNMYGGTCINVGCIPSKSLIHSAASANPYGDAAEKAKKYREAIEEKRRLTKMLRTKNYDKLASSPNITIYNGTARFAERSKIEVKTGGKSIIIEGDKIFINTGSTPRIPPISCLLYTSDAADEL
;
A
#
# COMPACT_ATOMS: atom_id res chain seq x y z
N MET A 1 -14.92 -10.72 17.49
CA MET A 1 -13.53 -11.04 17.88
C MET A 1 -12.95 -9.81 18.55
N LYS A 2 -12.14 -9.99 19.61
CA LYS A 2 -11.52 -8.89 20.35
C LYS A 2 -10.01 -8.88 20.17
N TYR A 3 -9.43 -7.69 20.03
CA TYR A 3 -7.99 -7.46 19.83
C TYR A 3 -7.49 -6.39 20.80
N ASP A 4 -6.22 -6.48 21.21
CA ASP A 4 -5.55 -5.39 21.94
C ASP A 4 -5.44 -4.11 21.08
N ALA A 5 -5.27 -4.29 19.76
CA ALA A 5 -5.20 -3.18 18.83
C ALA A 5 -5.88 -3.49 17.48
N VAL A 6 -6.62 -2.52 16.97
CA VAL A 6 -7.14 -2.52 15.60
C VAL A 6 -6.48 -1.36 14.84
N ILE A 7 -5.87 -1.67 13.71
CA ILE A 7 -5.17 -0.69 12.89
C ILE A 7 -5.83 -0.64 11.52
N ILE A 8 -6.32 0.53 11.13
CA ILE A 8 -7.01 0.77 9.85
C ILE A 8 -6.00 1.39 8.87
N GLY A 9 -5.56 0.62 7.90
CA GLY A 9 -4.59 1.00 6.88
C GLY A 9 -3.23 0.32 7.04
N PHE A 10 -2.78 -0.36 5.98
CA PHE A 10 -1.51 -1.10 5.90
C PHE A 10 -0.34 -0.21 5.46
N GLY A 11 -0.41 1.09 5.69
CA GLY A 11 0.66 2.04 5.40
C GLY A 11 1.87 1.85 6.30
N LYS A 12 2.93 2.66 6.08
CA LYS A 12 4.19 2.52 6.82
C LYS A 12 4.02 2.61 8.34
N GLY A 13 3.20 3.53 8.82
CA GLY A 13 2.91 3.68 10.27
C GLY A 13 2.20 2.44 10.80
N GLY A 14 1.08 2.05 10.19
CA GLY A 14 0.25 0.92 10.61
C GLY A 14 1.00 -0.39 10.65
N LYS A 15 1.70 -0.76 9.56
CA LYS A 15 2.48 -2.00 9.51
C LYS A 15 3.63 -2.03 10.54
N THR A 16 4.26 -0.88 10.79
CA THR A 16 5.35 -0.80 11.77
C THR A 16 4.83 -0.96 13.18
N LEU A 17 3.71 -0.31 13.49
CA LEU A 17 3.04 -0.42 14.77
C LEU A 17 2.53 -1.85 15.01
N ALA A 18 1.84 -2.44 14.02
CA ALA A 18 1.37 -3.82 14.08
C ALA A 18 2.50 -4.80 14.43
N GLY A 19 3.61 -4.72 13.70
CA GLY A 19 4.76 -5.59 13.96
C GLY A 19 5.43 -5.36 15.32
N LYS A 20 5.43 -4.12 15.84
CA LYS A 20 5.95 -3.84 17.19
C LYS A 20 5.04 -4.40 18.28
N LEU A 21 3.73 -4.15 18.18
CA LEU A 21 2.76 -4.66 19.15
C LEU A 21 2.73 -6.19 19.17
N ALA A 22 2.73 -6.83 18.02
CA ALA A 22 2.74 -8.28 17.93
C ALA A 22 3.99 -8.91 18.61
N LYS A 23 5.15 -8.27 18.51
CA LYS A 23 6.39 -8.71 19.18
C LYS A 23 6.31 -8.63 20.71
N THR A 24 5.43 -7.79 21.25
CA THR A 24 5.17 -7.71 22.69
C THR A 24 4.02 -8.64 23.13
N GLY A 25 3.61 -9.58 22.28
CA GLY A 25 2.54 -10.53 22.56
C GLY A 25 1.12 -9.98 22.41
N LYS A 26 0.97 -8.75 21.88
CA LYS A 26 -0.34 -8.14 21.69
C LYS A 26 -1.04 -8.70 20.44
N SER A 27 -2.34 -8.98 20.56
CA SER A 27 -3.20 -9.37 19.46
C SER A 27 -3.58 -8.14 18.61
N VAL A 28 -3.35 -8.21 17.31
CA VAL A 28 -3.53 -7.07 16.40
C VAL A 28 -4.39 -7.45 15.20
N ALA A 29 -5.46 -6.68 14.96
CA ALA A 29 -6.17 -6.68 13.68
C ALA A 29 -5.63 -5.56 12.79
N LEU A 30 -5.16 -5.89 11.58
CA LEU A 30 -4.69 -4.94 10.60
C LEU A 30 -5.62 -4.99 9.37
N ILE A 31 -6.24 -3.87 9.03
CA ILE A 31 -7.26 -3.81 7.99
C ILE A 31 -6.71 -3.01 6.80
N GLU A 32 -6.83 -3.56 5.59
CA GLU A 32 -6.50 -2.86 4.33
C GLU A 32 -7.60 -3.08 3.30
N LYS A 33 -8.08 -2.00 2.70
CA LYS A 33 -9.17 -2.07 1.71
C LYS A 33 -8.70 -2.54 0.33
N ASP A 34 -7.43 -2.27 -0.01
CA ASP A 34 -6.85 -2.58 -1.32
C ASP A 34 -5.58 -3.43 -1.15
N PRO A 35 -5.61 -4.71 -1.55
CA PRO A 35 -4.44 -5.59 -1.52
C PRO A 35 -3.25 -5.05 -2.33
N ASN A 36 -3.50 -4.17 -3.31
CA ASN A 36 -2.44 -3.53 -4.06
C ASN A 36 -1.74 -2.41 -3.29
N MET A 37 -2.23 -2.05 -2.10
CA MET A 37 -1.68 -0.98 -1.27
C MET A 37 -0.93 -1.47 -0.03
N TYR A 38 -0.65 -2.79 0.10
CA TYR A 38 0.18 -3.28 1.21
C TYR A 38 1.54 -2.58 1.25
N GLY A 39 1.86 -1.97 2.38
CA GLY A 39 3.04 -1.15 2.57
C GLY A 39 2.81 0.34 2.38
N GLY A 40 1.63 0.72 1.86
CA GLY A 40 1.17 2.11 1.72
C GLY A 40 1.77 2.85 0.53
N THR A 41 1.49 4.14 0.47
CA THR A 41 1.83 5.06 -0.63
C THR A 41 3.32 5.05 -1.00
N CYS A 42 4.21 4.97 -0.03
CA CYS A 42 5.65 5.00 -0.29
C CYS A 42 6.11 3.85 -1.20
N ILE A 43 5.56 2.64 -1.01
CA ILE A 43 5.92 1.47 -1.82
C ILE A 43 5.19 1.46 -3.16
N ASN A 44 3.91 1.84 -3.16
CA ASN A 44 3.03 1.55 -4.28
C ASN A 44 2.84 2.73 -5.25
N VAL A 45 2.97 3.96 -4.76
CA VAL A 45 2.61 5.16 -5.54
C VAL A 45 3.74 6.20 -5.61
N GLY A 46 4.48 6.40 -4.53
CA GLY A 46 5.39 7.53 -4.39
C GLY A 46 6.87 7.15 -4.40
N CYS A 47 7.46 6.97 -3.23
CA CYS A 47 8.91 6.93 -3.05
C CYS A 47 9.63 5.87 -3.90
N ILE A 48 9.16 4.65 -3.88
CA ILE A 48 9.83 3.53 -4.54
C ILE A 48 9.64 3.57 -6.06
N PRO A 49 8.42 3.72 -6.60
CA PRO A 49 8.22 3.88 -8.03
C PRO A 49 9.04 5.03 -8.62
N SER A 50 8.97 6.21 -8.02
CA SER A 50 9.69 7.40 -8.51
C SER A 50 11.20 7.19 -8.49
N LYS A 51 11.76 6.66 -7.40
CA LYS A 51 13.22 6.41 -7.31
C LYS A 51 13.67 5.34 -8.28
N SER A 52 12.88 4.30 -8.54
CA SER A 52 13.18 3.28 -9.53
C SER A 52 13.30 3.89 -10.94
N LEU A 53 12.34 4.73 -11.33
CA LEU A 53 12.35 5.40 -12.63
C LEU A 53 13.52 6.40 -12.77
N ILE A 54 13.78 7.20 -11.73
CA ILE A 54 14.92 8.14 -11.71
C ILE A 54 16.24 7.38 -11.87
N HIS A 55 16.42 6.27 -11.16
CA HIS A 55 17.62 5.44 -11.26
C HIS A 55 17.79 4.87 -12.68
N SER A 56 16.71 4.35 -13.26
CA SER A 56 16.74 3.83 -14.63
C SER A 56 17.05 4.93 -15.66
N ALA A 57 16.47 6.13 -15.47
CA ALA A 57 16.76 7.27 -16.34
C ALA A 57 18.22 7.73 -16.25
N ALA A 58 18.78 7.78 -15.04
CA ALA A 58 20.18 8.14 -14.83
C ALA A 58 21.19 7.15 -15.46
N SER A 59 20.74 5.89 -15.66
CA SER A 59 21.54 4.82 -16.27
C SER A 59 21.34 4.72 -17.79
N ALA A 60 20.45 5.52 -18.37
CA ALA A 60 20.18 5.48 -19.82
C ALA A 60 21.22 6.27 -20.60
N ASN A 61 21.49 5.83 -21.83
CA ASN A 61 22.35 6.55 -22.75
C ASN A 61 21.65 7.85 -23.22
N PRO A 62 22.17 9.04 -22.88
CA PRO A 62 21.54 10.30 -23.28
C PRO A 62 21.59 10.55 -24.80
N TYR A 63 22.55 9.93 -25.50
CA TYR A 63 22.77 10.07 -26.92
C TYR A 63 22.15 8.95 -27.77
N GLY A 64 21.43 8.01 -27.11
CA GLY A 64 20.74 6.94 -27.79
C GLY A 64 19.63 7.43 -28.72
N ASP A 65 19.33 6.65 -29.75
CA ASP A 65 18.23 6.96 -30.67
C ASP A 65 16.84 6.76 -30.01
N ALA A 66 15.78 7.11 -30.73
CA ALA A 66 14.42 7.03 -30.22
C ALA A 66 14.01 5.59 -29.87
N ALA A 67 14.46 4.60 -30.66
CA ALA A 67 14.12 3.20 -30.43
C ALA A 67 14.81 2.66 -29.17
N GLU A 68 16.09 3.00 -28.96
CA GLU A 68 16.83 2.66 -27.75
C GLU A 68 16.18 3.30 -26.51
N LYS A 69 15.83 4.58 -26.57
CA LYS A 69 15.16 5.28 -25.47
C LYS A 69 13.81 4.67 -25.14
N ALA A 70 12.98 4.37 -26.13
CA ALA A 70 11.70 3.71 -25.94
C ALA A 70 11.84 2.31 -25.33
N LYS A 71 12.85 1.53 -25.76
CA LYS A 71 13.14 0.23 -25.16
C LYS A 71 13.53 0.37 -23.69
N LYS A 72 14.45 1.28 -23.37
CA LYS A 72 14.89 1.54 -21.99
C LYS A 72 13.75 2.01 -21.09
N TYR A 73 12.85 2.82 -21.62
CA TYR A 73 11.67 3.24 -20.87
C TYR A 73 10.75 2.07 -20.52
N ARG A 74 10.45 1.18 -21.47
CA ARG A 74 9.65 -0.02 -21.21
C ARG A 74 10.31 -0.93 -20.15
N GLU A 75 11.61 -1.17 -20.27
CA GLU A 75 12.38 -1.94 -19.28
C GLU A 75 12.29 -1.30 -17.87
N ALA A 76 12.36 0.01 -17.79
CA ALA A 76 12.23 0.75 -16.53
C ALA A 76 10.85 0.62 -15.90
N ILE A 77 9.78 0.67 -16.70
CA ILE A 77 8.40 0.44 -16.22
C ILE A 77 8.20 -0.99 -15.70
N GLU A 78 8.71 -1.98 -16.44
CA GLU A 78 8.63 -3.38 -16.00
C GLU A 78 9.39 -3.62 -14.70
N GLU A 79 10.59 -3.07 -14.57
CA GLU A 79 11.38 -3.17 -13.34
C GLU A 79 10.69 -2.46 -12.17
N LYS A 80 10.13 -1.26 -12.38
CA LYS A 80 9.31 -0.55 -11.40
C LYS A 80 8.16 -1.44 -10.90
N ARG A 81 7.42 -2.05 -11.82
CA ARG A 81 6.28 -2.95 -11.51
C ARG A 81 6.74 -4.18 -10.72
N ARG A 82 7.84 -4.81 -11.16
CA ARG A 82 8.43 -5.98 -10.50
C ARG A 82 8.86 -5.65 -9.07
N LEU A 83 9.60 -4.56 -8.89
CA LEU A 83 10.08 -4.11 -7.59
C LEU A 83 8.93 -3.80 -6.62
N THR A 84 7.93 -3.06 -7.09
CA THR A 84 6.76 -2.70 -6.29
C THR A 84 6.00 -3.95 -5.85
N LYS A 85 5.74 -4.89 -6.78
CA LYS A 85 5.06 -6.16 -6.46
C LYS A 85 5.85 -6.96 -5.42
N MET A 86 7.16 -7.11 -5.61
CA MET A 86 8.03 -7.83 -4.67
C MET A 86 7.99 -7.22 -3.27
N LEU A 87 8.11 -5.91 -3.16
CA LEU A 87 8.09 -5.22 -1.87
C LEU A 87 6.71 -5.30 -1.19
N ARG A 88 5.64 -5.23 -1.95
CA ARG A 88 4.26 -5.41 -1.48
C ARG A 88 4.09 -6.79 -0.84
N THR A 89 4.46 -7.85 -1.57
CA THR A 89 4.41 -9.23 -1.09
C THR A 89 5.25 -9.41 0.18
N LYS A 90 6.52 -8.96 0.17
CA LYS A 90 7.39 -9.04 1.35
C LYS A 90 6.80 -8.35 2.59
N ASN A 91 6.13 -7.21 2.40
CA ASN A 91 5.49 -6.50 3.52
C ASN A 91 4.28 -7.26 4.06
N TYR A 92 3.48 -7.86 3.19
CA TYR A 92 2.36 -8.70 3.58
C TYR A 92 2.85 -9.94 4.34
N ASP A 93 3.71 -10.73 3.74
CA ASP A 93 4.21 -12.01 4.29
C ASP A 93 4.84 -11.82 5.66
N LYS A 94 5.62 -10.74 5.82
CA LYS A 94 6.26 -10.41 7.11
C LYS A 94 5.28 -10.23 8.26
N LEU A 95 4.09 -9.71 7.99
CA LEU A 95 3.07 -9.52 9.02
C LEU A 95 2.13 -10.72 9.10
N ALA A 96 1.78 -11.33 7.99
CA ALA A 96 0.94 -12.51 7.92
C ALA A 96 1.56 -13.73 8.61
N SER A 97 2.90 -13.81 8.66
CA SER A 97 3.60 -14.88 9.36
C SER A 97 3.56 -14.77 10.89
N SER A 98 3.10 -13.64 11.44
CA SER A 98 2.99 -13.47 12.89
C SER A 98 1.68 -14.08 13.42
N PRO A 99 1.73 -14.98 14.43
CA PRO A 99 0.52 -15.55 15.02
C PRO A 99 -0.34 -14.52 15.74
N ASN A 100 0.23 -13.37 16.10
CA ASN A 100 -0.45 -12.29 16.82
C ASN A 100 -1.06 -11.23 15.89
N ILE A 101 -0.96 -11.38 14.56
CA ILE A 101 -1.54 -10.43 13.60
C ILE A 101 -2.58 -11.14 12.73
N THR A 102 -3.79 -10.60 12.71
CA THR A 102 -4.82 -10.98 11.75
C THR A 102 -4.97 -9.87 10.73
N ILE A 103 -4.77 -10.17 9.45
CA ILE A 103 -4.95 -9.22 8.36
C ILE A 103 -6.34 -9.39 7.76
N TYR A 104 -7.08 -8.30 7.67
CA TYR A 104 -8.40 -8.23 7.04
C TYR A 104 -8.33 -7.43 5.74
N ASN A 105 -8.74 -8.04 4.64
CA ASN A 105 -8.88 -7.35 3.36
C ASN A 105 -10.31 -6.84 3.22
N GLY A 106 -10.50 -5.56 3.45
CA GLY A 106 -11.84 -4.96 3.41
C GLY A 106 -11.88 -3.51 3.85
N THR A 107 -13.04 -2.91 3.68
CA THR A 107 -13.29 -1.54 4.13
C THR A 107 -13.73 -1.53 5.58
N ALA A 108 -13.05 -0.73 6.40
CA ALA A 108 -13.36 -0.54 7.81
C ALA A 108 -14.24 0.69 8.02
N ARG A 109 -15.23 0.58 8.91
CA ARG A 109 -15.95 1.73 9.45
C ARG A 109 -16.23 1.54 10.93
N PHE A 110 -16.35 2.61 11.67
CA PHE A 110 -16.81 2.55 13.07
C PHE A 110 -18.29 2.15 13.12
N ALA A 111 -18.59 1.08 13.84
CA ALA A 111 -19.95 0.70 14.22
C ALA A 111 -20.30 1.30 15.59
N GLU A 112 -19.33 1.27 16.52
CA GLU A 112 -19.39 1.86 17.85
C GLU A 112 -18.01 2.39 18.23
N ARG A 113 -17.88 3.02 19.40
CA ARG A 113 -16.60 3.63 19.86
C ARG A 113 -15.41 2.65 19.83
N SER A 114 -15.63 1.38 20.18
CA SER A 114 -14.58 0.34 20.21
C SER A 114 -14.78 -0.77 19.18
N LYS A 115 -15.82 -0.67 18.35
CA LYS A 115 -16.18 -1.70 17.38
C LYS A 115 -16.04 -1.20 15.95
N ILE A 116 -15.34 -1.98 15.16
CA ILE A 116 -15.13 -1.74 13.74
C ILE A 116 -15.86 -2.80 12.94
N GLU A 117 -16.71 -2.36 12.03
CA GLU A 117 -17.26 -3.20 10.97
C GLU A 117 -16.26 -3.27 9.82
N VAL A 118 -15.91 -4.49 9.43
CA VAL A 118 -15.08 -4.74 8.26
C VAL A 118 -15.91 -5.43 7.18
N LYS A 119 -16.09 -4.78 6.04
CA LYS A 119 -16.76 -5.33 4.87
C LYS A 119 -15.75 -5.98 3.94
N THR A 120 -15.87 -7.29 3.72
CA THR A 120 -14.99 -8.08 2.86
C THR A 120 -15.79 -9.09 2.06
N GLY A 121 -15.63 -9.10 0.73
CA GLY A 121 -16.25 -10.10 -0.14
C GLY A 121 -17.77 -10.25 -0.01
N GLY A 122 -18.49 -9.15 0.22
CA GLY A 122 -19.95 -9.18 0.44
C GLY A 122 -20.38 -9.59 1.86
N LYS A 123 -19.44 -9.93 2.73
CA LYS A 123 -19.70 -10.22 4.16
C LYS A 123 -19.30 -9.04 5.03
N SER A 124 -19.97 -8.93 6.18
CA SER A 124 -19.64 -7.93 7.20
C SER A 124 -19.28 -8.66 8.49
N ILE A 125 -18.18 -8.27 9.10
CA ILE A 125 -17.75 -8.79 10.41
C ILE A 125 -17.54 -7.63 11.37
N ILE A 126 -17.88 -7.84 12.64
CA ILE A 126 -17.61 -6.88 13.71
C ILE A 126 -16.41 -7.36 14.50
N ILE A 127 -15.41 -6.51 14.62
CA ILE A 127 -14.25 -6.70 15.49
C ILE A 127 -14.21 -5.61 16.54
N GLU A 128 -13.68 -5.92 17.70
CA GLU A 128 -13.55 -4.98 18.82
C GLU A 128 -12.06 -4.77 19.12
N GLY A 129 -11.67 -3.55 19.43
CA GLY A 129 -10.30 -3.20 19.81
C GLY A 129 -10.23 -2.38 21.08
N ASP A 130 -9.33 -2.75 21.98
CA ASP A 130 -9.03 -1.91 23.15
C ASP A 130 -8.44 -0.56 22.73
N LYS A 131 -7.66 -0.56 21.66
CA LYS A 131 -7.11 0.64 21.01
C LYS A 131 -7.32 0.57 19.49
N ILE A 132 -7.77 1.67 18.89
CA ILE A 132 -7.99 1.79 17.47
C ILE A 132 -7.05 2.87 16.91
N PHE A 133 -6.32 2.52 15.85
CA PHE A 133 -5.38 3.40 15.17
C PHE A 133 -5.84 3.65 13.74
N ILE A 134 -6.07 4.91 13.40
CA ILE A 134 -6.45 5.34 12.05
C ILE A 134 -5.17 5.70 11.30
N ASN A 135 -4.83 4.90 10.29
CA ASN A 135 -3.63 5.06 9.46
C ASN A 135 -4.00 4.97 7.97
N THR A 136 -5.13 5.56 7.60
CA THR A 136 -5.71 5.49 6.26
C THR A 136 -4.94 6.30 5.22
N GLY A 137 -4.04 7.17 5.65
CA GLY A 137 -3.28 8.05 4.77
C GLY A 137 -4.12 9.15 4.15
N SER A 138 -3.66 9.63 3.00
CA SER A 138 -4.34 10.66 2.20
C SER A 138 -4.26 10.32 0.72
N THR A 139 -5.20 10.84 -0.05
CA THR A 139 -5.20 10.76 -1.50
C THR A 139 -5.22 12.18 -2.07
N PRO A 140 -4.43 12.50 -3.09
CA PRO A 140 -4.49 13.80 -3.76
C PRO A 140 -5.92 14.08 -4.25
N ARG A 141 -6.39 15.30 -4.06
CA ARG A 141 -7.63 15.75 -4.68
C ARG A 141 -7.34 16.12 -6.12
N ILE A 142 -7.94 15.41 -7.05
CA ILE A 142 -7.89 15.73 -8.46
C ILE A 142 -9.02 16.74 -8.74
N PRO A 143 -8.74 18.01 -9.09
CA PRO A 143 -9.77 18.96 -9.46
C PRO A 143 -10.37 18.55 -10.80
N PRO A 144 -11.69 18.79 -11.04
CA PRO A 144 -12.37 18.44 -12.26
C PRO A 144 -12.05 19.45 -13.39
N ILE A 145 -10.79 19.49 -13.80
CA ILE A 145 -10.29 20.34 -14.89
C ILE A 145 -9.95 19.42 -16.05
N SER A 146 -10.53 19.67 -17.22
CA SER A 146 -10.19 18.93 -18.43
C SER A 146 -8.69 19.02 -18.71
N CYS A 147 -8.10 17.93 -19.15
CA CYS A 147 -6.67 17.81 -19.48
C CYS A 147 -5.69 17.85 -18.31
N LEU A 148 -6.11 17.77 -17.04
CA LEU A 148 -5.23 17.62 -15.90
C LEU A 148 -4.71 16.18 -15.66
N LEU A 149 -5.16 15.22 -16.44
CA LEU A 149 -4.77 13.80 -16.31
C LEU A 149 -3.42 13.47 -16.92
N TYR A 150 -2.56 14.43 -17.05
CA TYR A 150 -1.15 14.21 -17.47
C TYR A 150 -0.24 13.86 -16.37
N THR A 151 -0.65 13.02 -15.50
CA THR A 151 0.18 12.72 -14.37
C THR A 151 0.87 11.38 -14.55
N SER A 152 1.46 10.86 -13.54
CA SER A 152 2.19 9.59 -13.52
C SER A 152 1.46 8.41 -14.18
N ASP A 153 0.16 8.50 -14.38
CA ASP A 153 -0.65 7.45 -15.00
C ASP A 153 -0.44 7.40 -16.53
N ALA A 154 -0.15 8.53 -17.17
CA ALA A 154 0.18 8.55 -18.60
C ALA A 154 1.45 7.71 -18.93
N ALA A 155 2.30 7.49 -17.96
CA ALA A 155 3.47 6.62 -18.07
C ALA A 155 3.14 5.12 -18.00
N ASP A 156 1.97 4.76 -17.53
CA ASP A 156 1.53 3.37 -17.39
C ASP A 156 0.69 2.88 -18.58
N GLU A 157 0.31 3.77 -19.49
CA GLU A 157 -0.53 3.48 -20.66
C GLU A 157 0.24 3.30 -21.98
N LEU A 158 1.58 3.41 -21.98
CA LEU A 158 2.42 3.27 -23.19
C LEU A 158 3.05 1.89 -23.30
#